data_726ed80218a4c98e8bb1cfd33823912f
#
_entry.id   726ed80218a4c98e8bb1cfd33823912f
#
_cell.length_a   1.000
_cell.length_b   1.000
_cell.length_c   1.000
_cell.angle_alpha   90.00
_cell.angle_beta   90.00
_cell.angle_gamma   90.00
#
_symmetry.space_group_name_H-M   'P 1'
#
loop_
_entity.id
_entity.type
_entity.pdbx_description
1 polymer ?
#
loop_
_entity_poly.entity_id
_entity_poly.type
_entity_poly.pdbx_seq_one_letter_code
_entity_poly.pdbx_strand_id
1 'polypeptide(L)'
;GKSRHTKDYIEKRGKIQISNELKDRPEEANNRSRLGDWEGDTVAGATGKACLVTYVDRKSRFLKCMKIAKKKSDLVKEATIQLLKEEPLCTITPDRGKEFTAHPDITEELNQVQFYFPLPRHPWDRGTNENTNGLLREYFPKGKDLTDIPEEYIQEKVDELNKRPRKCLGYKTPYEVYYSETLHLI
;
A
#
# COMPACT_ATOMS: atom_id res chain seq x y z
N GLY A 1 21.21 -41.14 18.83
CA GLY A 1 20.79 -40.17 17.87
C GLY A 1 21.35 -38.80 18.21
N LYS A 2 22.21 -38.22 17.36
CA LYS A 2 22.75 -36.87 17.55
C LYS A 2 21.68 -35.86 17.20
N SER A 3 21.23 -35.10 18.21
CA SER A 3 20.38 -33.92 18.01
C SER A 3 21.14 -32.92 17.15
N ARG A 4 20.59 -32.60 15.97
CA ARG A 4 21.05 -31.48 15.16
C ARG A 4 20.52 -30.19 15.80
N HIS A 5 21.40 -29.43 16.43
CA HIS A 5 21.12 -28.07 16.79
C HIS A 5 20.88 -27.29 15.49
N THR A 6 19.65 -26.84 15.26
CA THR A 6 19.32 -25.84 14.26
C THR A 6 20.06 -24.57 14.66
N LYS A 7 21.09 -24.19 13.90
CA LYS A 7 21.71 -22.87 14.03
C LYS A 7 20.63 -21.85 13.80
N ASP A 8 20.38 -21.00 14.78
CA ASP A 8 19.55 -19.83 14.61
C ASP A 8 20.10 -19.02 13.42
N TYR A 9 19.34 -19.01 12.33
CA TYR A 9 19.67 -18.22 11.15
C TYR A 9 19.42 -16.77 11.48
N ILE A 10 20.48 -16.07 11.89
CA ILE A 10 20.45 -14.63 12.08
C ILE A 10 20.34 -14.01 10.69
N GLU A 11 19.16 -13.54 10.35
CA GLU A 11 18.91 -12.84 9.09
C GLU A 11 19.74 -11.55 9.06
N LYS A 12 20.83 -11.57 8.30
CA LYS A 12 21.75 -10.43 8.12
C LYS A 12 21.24 -9.37 7.16
N ARG A 13 20.02 -9.51 6.63
CA ARG A 13 19.40 -8.46 5.82
C ARG A 13 19.06 -7.30 6.72
N GLY A 14 19.60 -6.11 6.40
CA GLY A 14 19.37 -4.89 7.17
C GLY A 14 17.87 -4.71 7.45
N LYS A 15 17.49 -4.73 8.71
CA LYS A 15 16.12 -4.51 9.14
C LYS A 15 15.80 -3.03 8.99
N ILE A 16 14.61 -2.72 8.46
CA ILE A 16 14.09 -1.36 8.50
C ILE A 16 13.93 -0.93 9.96
N GLN A 17 14.36 0.29 10.29
CA GLN A 17 14.04 0.90 11.58
C GLN A 17 12.59 1.37 11.54
N ILE A 18 11.77 0.86 12.42
CA ILE A 18 10.36 1.22 12.51
C ILE A 18 10.16 2.36 13.53
N SER A 19 9.21 3.25 13.25
CA SER A 19 8.83 4.32 14.18
C SER A 19 7.81 3.87 15.21
N ASN A 20 6.77 3.17 14.76
CA ASN A 20 5.71 2.65 15.63
C ASN A 20 5.33 1.22 15.19
N GLU A 21 4.88 0.44 16.14
CA GLU A 21 4.32 -0.88 15.87
C GLU A 21 2.82 -0.81 15.56
N LEU A 22 2.32 -1.77 14.78
CA LEU A 22 0.91 -1.83 14.41
C LEU A 22 -0.03 -1.86 15.62
N LYS A 23 0.39 -2.49 16.74
CA LYS A 23 -0.39 -2.54 17.99
C LYS A 23 -0.74 -1.16 18.57
N ASP A 24 0.09 -0.15 18.26
CA ASP A 24 -0.07 1.22 18.74
C ASP A 24 -0.89 2.10 17.79
N ARG A 25 -1.36 1.53 16.68
CA ARG A 25 -2.17 2.25 15.69
C ARG A 25 -3.50 2.68 16.29
N PRO A 26 -3.97 3.93 16.01
CA PRO A 26 -5.25 4.43 16.51
C PRO A 26 -6.43 3.49 16.21
N GLU A 27 -7.36 3.42 17.13
CA GLU A 27 -8.54 2.56 17.02
C GLU A 27 -9.41 2.91 15.79
N GLU A 28 -9.49 4.18 15.42
CA GLU A 28 -10.23 4.64 14.24
C GLU A 28 -9.66 4.06 12.94
N ALA A 29 -8.34 3.83 12.89
CA ALA A 29 -7.72 3.13 11.78
C ALA A 29 -8.05 1.63 11.82
N ASN A 30 -8.04 1.02 12.99
CA ASN A 30 -8.33 -0.40 13.18
C ASN A 30 -9.77 -0.74 12.82
N ASN A 31 -10.72 0.07 13.28
CA ASN A 31 -12.16 -0.14 13.04
C ASN A 31 -12.67 0.48 11.74
N ARG A 32 -11.79 1.09 10.95
CA ARG A 32 -12.11 1.69 9.63
C ARG A 32 -13.20 2.76 9.70
N SER A 33 -13.24 3.56 10.78
CA SER A 33 -14.29 4.52 11.03
C SER A 33 -14.10 5.86 10.32
N ARG A 34 -12.89 6.13 9.81
CA ARG A 34 -12.54 7.40 9.17
C ARG A 34 -11.77 7.20 7.86
N LEU A 35 -11.78 8.21 6.99
CA LEU A 35 -10.90 8.30 5.84
C LEU A 35 -9.49 8.74 6.28
N GLY A 36 -8.47 8.34 5.52
CA GLY A 36 -7.11 8.82 5.71
C GLY A 36 -6.18 7.85 6.42
N ASP A 37 -6.61 6.63 6.71
CA ASP A 37 -5.74 5.56 7.21
C ASP A 37 -5.38 4.64 6.04
N TRP A 38 -4.16 4.79 5.52
CA TRP A 38 -3.70 4.16 4.28
C TRP A 38 -2.82 2.95 4.54
N GLU A 39 -3.01 1.89 3.77
CA GLU A 39 -2.07 0.77 3.67
C GLU A 39 -1.21 0.94 2.42
N GLY A 40 0.11 0.96 2.60
CA GLY A 40 1.07 1.15 1.53
C GLY A 40 1.76 -0.15 1.12
N ASP A 41 1.99 -0.32 -0.19
CA ASP A 41 2.70 -1.47 -0.72
C ASP A 41 3.34 -1.14 -2.07
N THR A 42 4.10 -2.09 -2.58
CA THR A 42 4.60 -2.07 -3.95
C THR A 42 4.16 -3.34 -4.68
N VAL A 43 3.77 -3.17 -5.94
CA VAL A 43 3.40 -4.28 -6.82
C VAL A 43 4.47 -4.40 -7.90
N ALA A 44 5.34 -5.40 -7.76
CA ALA A 44 6.45 -5.60 -8.68
C ALA A 44 5.96 -6.18 -10.02
N GLY A 45 6.56 -5.67 -11.10
CA GLY A 45 6.51 -6.28 -12.41
C GLY A 45 7.68 -7.24 -12.61
N ALA A 46 8.42 -7.10 -13.72
CA ALA A 46 9.67 -7.83 -13.93
C ALA A 46 10.73 -7.41 -12.91
N THR A 47 11.55 -8.36 -12.51
CA THR A 47 12.61 -8.14 -11.50
C THR A 47 13.57 -7.03 -11.93
N GLY A 48 13.83 -6.08 -11.03
CA GLY A 48 14.75 -4.97 -11.27
C GLY A 48 14.25 -3.89 -12.24
N LYS A 49 13.00 -3.99 -12.66
CA LYS A 49 12.32 -3.04 -13.55
C LYS A 49 11.30 -2.18 -12.77
N ALA A 50 10.47 -1.44 -13.51
CA ALA A 50 9.42 -0.62 -12.93
C ALA A 50 8.45 -1.41 -12.05
N CYS A 51 7.94 -0.76 -11.01
CA CYS A 51 6.89 -1.30 -10.14
C CYS A 51 5.85 -0.24 -9.84
N LEU A 52 4.73 -0.67 -9.27
CA LEU A 52 3.66 0.21 -8.82
C LEU A 52 3.79 0.47 -7.32
N VAL A 53 3.66 1.73 -6.92
CA VAL A 53 3.44 2.12 -5.53
C VAL A 53 1.95 2.25 -5.32
N THR A 54 1.42 1.58 -4.30
CA THR A 54 -0.02 1.53 -4.02
C THR A 54 -0.32 2.01 -2.62
N TYR A 55 -1.39 2.78 -2.48
CA TYR A 55 -1.97 3.16 -1.21
C TYR A 55 -3.47 2.90 -1.25
N VAL A 56 -3.96 2.17 -0.26
CA VAL A 56 -5.39 1.82 -0.14
C VAL A 56 -5.93 2.41 1.14
N ASP A 57 -6.96 3.23 1.05
CA ASP A 57 -7.67 3.74 2.22
C ASP A 57 -8.45 2.62 2.91
N ARG A 58 -8.25 2.46 4.21
CA ARG A 58 -8.82 1.34 4.96
C ARG A 58 -10.35 1.37 5.04
N LYS A 59 -10.95 2.55 5.12
CA LYS A 59 -12.40 2.69 5.21
C LYS A 59 -13.07 2.45 3.85
N SER A 60 -12.66 3.19 2.85
CA SER A 60 -13.31 3.21 1.53
C SER A 60 -12.79 2.16 0.56
N ARG A 61 -11.62 1.56 0.83
CA ARG A 61 -10.89 0.71 -0.13
C ARG A 61 -10.40 1.49 -1.36
N PHE A 62 -10.46 2.83 -1.33
CA PHE A 62 -10.01 3.67 -2.43
C PHE A 62 -8.52 3.49 -2.68
N LEU A 63 -8.18 3.25 -3.93
CA LEU A 63 -6.82 2.98 -4.38
C LEU A 63 -6.21 4.22 -5.01
N LYS A 64 -5.01 4.58 -4.52
CA LYS A 64 -4.10 5.51 -5.18
C LYS A 64 -2.88 4.71 -5.64
N CYS A 65 -2.45 4.91 -6.87
CA CYS A 65 -1.37 4.12 -7.45
C CYS A 65 -0.60 4.92 -8.47
N MET A 66 0.70 4.72 -8.54
CA MET A 66 1.54 5.24 -9.63
C MET A 66 2.73 4.33 -9.87
N LYS A 67 3.29 4.41 -11.07
CA LYS A 67 4.49 3.69 -11.46
C LYS A 67 5.75 4.45 -11.02
N ILE A 68 6.75 3.70 -10.54
CA ILE A 68 8.11 4.17 -10.33
C ILE A 68 9.08 3.32 -11.16
N ALA A 69 10.21 3.91 -11.54
CA ALA A 69 11.17 3.26 -12.45
C ALA A 69 11.82 2.02 -11.84
N LYS A 70 12.03 2.02 -10.52
CA LYS A 70 12.62 0.91 -9.75
C LYS A 70 12.12 0.93 -8.33
N LYS A 71 12.15 -0.23 -7.66
CA LYS A 71 11.80 -0.37 -6.25
C LYS A 71 12.92 0.17 -5.36
N LYS A 72 13.00 1.51 -5.23
CA LYS A 72 13.97 2.22 -4.40
C LYS A 72 13.28 3.16 -3.42
N SER A 73 13.86 3.33 -2.23
CA SER A 73 13.26 4.12 -1.15
C SER A 73 13.05 5.59 -1.50
N ASP A 74 13.98 6.22 -2.23
CA ASP A 74 13.85 7.60 -2.68
C ASP A 74 12.67 7.77 -3.67
N LEU A 75 12.49 6.84 -4.59
CA LEU A 75 11.38 6.86 -5.55
C LEU A 75 10.03 6.56 -4.87
N VAL A 76 10.01 5.64 -3.91
CA VAL A 76 8.82 5.37 -3.09
C VAL A 76 8.43 6.59 -2.26
N LYS A 77 9.41 7.28 -1.67
CA LYS A 77 9.17 8.53 -0.94
C LYS A 77 8.50 9.58 -1.81
N GLU A 78 9.06 9.87 -2.97
CA GLU A 78 8.51 10.87 -3.91
C GLU A 78 7.10 10.49 -4.37
N ALA A 79 6.87 9.22 -4.71
CA ALA A 79 5.56 8.71 -5.10
C ALA A 79 4.53 8.85 -3.96
N THR A 80 4.92 8.52 -2.75
CA THR A 80 4.05 8.63 -1.56
C THR A 80 3.61 10.08 -1.35
N ILE A 81 4.54 11.02 -1.40
CA ILE A 81 4.24 12.44 -1.25
C ILE A 81 3.30 12.90 -2.36
N GLN A 82 3.57 12.56 -3.60
CA GLN A 82 2.73 12.93 -4.74
C GLN A 82 1.32 12.36 -4.64
N LEU A 83 1.18 11.10 -4.19
CA LEU A 83 -0.12 10.42 -4.11
C LEU A 83 -0.98 10.92 -2.94
N LEU A 84 -0.38 11.29 -1.80
CA LEU A 84 -1.10 11.52 -0.55
C LEU A 84 -1.15 12.97 -0.07
N LYS A 85 -0.36 13.88 -0.63
CA LYS A 85 -0.26 15.27 -0.13
C LYS A 85 -1.57 16.05 -0.11
N GLU A 86 -2.49 15.73 -1.01
CA GLU A 86 -3.78 16.41 -1.16
C GLU A 86 -4.96 15.57 -0.64
N GLU A 87 -4.67 14.44 -0.01
CA GLU A 87 -5.68 13.49 0.44
C GLU A 87 -5.88 13.56 1.96
N PRO A 88 -7.03 13.10 2.48
CA PRO A 88 -7.17 12.85 3.91
C PRO A 88 -6.04 11.93 4.36
N LEU A 89 -5.29 12.33 5.39
CA LEU A 89 -4.09 11.59 5.80
C LEU A 89 -3.95 11.59 7.32
N CYS A 90 -4.23 10.44 7.91
CA CYS A 90 -4.13 10.23 9.35
C CYS A 90 -2.99 9.31 9.72
N THR A 91 -2.90 8.15 9.08
CA THR A 91 -1.84 7.15 9.31
C THR A 91 -1.43 6.47 8.02
N ILE A 92 -0.22 5.89 8.02
CA ILE A 92 0.26 5.02 6.95
C ILE A 92 0.73 3.71 7.57
N THR A 93 0.24 2.59 7.06
CA THR A 93 0.68 1.24 7.43
C THR A 93 1.30 0.57 6.21
N PRO A 94 2.64 0.63 6.05
CA PRO A 94 3.33 -0.03 4.95
C PRO A 94 3.70 -1.47 5.33
N ASP A 95 4.34 -2.20 4.41
CA ASP A 95 5.07 -3.41 4.79
C ASP A 95 6.45 -3.06 5.40
N ARG A 96 7.20 -4.08 5.80
CA ARG A 96 8.58 -3.91 6.31
C ARG A 96 9.63 -3.95 5.20
N GLY A 97 9.25 -3.67 3.97
CA GLY A 97 10.17 -3.63 2.85
C GLY A 97 11.18 -2.49 2.96
N LYS A 98 12.39 -2.70 2.49
CA LYS A 98 13.45 -1.69 2.48
C LYS A 98 13.07 -0.45 1.68
N GLU A 99 12.14 -0.56 0.76
CA GLU A 99 11.62 0.56 -0.02
C GLU A 99 10.90 1.61 0.82
N PHE A 100 10.52 1.27 2.05
CA PHE A 100 9.92 2.20 3.01
C PHE A 100 10.91 2.77 4.04
N THR A 101 12.22 2.58 3.85
CA THR A 101 13.24 3.11 4.78
C THR A 101 13.25 4.63 4.87
N ALA A 102 12.77 5.35 3.85
CA ALA A 102 12.67 6.81 3.86
C ALA A 102 11.40 7.34 4.57
N HIS A 103 10.67 6.49 5.30
CA HIS A 103 9.45 6.90 6.01
C HIS A 103 9.61 8.08 6.96
N PRO A 104 10.76 8.29 7.67
CA PRO A 104 10.93 9.49 8.48
C PRO A 104 10.85 10.79 7.67
N ASP A 105 11.38 10.80 6.46
CA ASP A 105 11.33 11.97 5.57
C ASP A 105 9.89 12.21 5.07
N ILE A 106 9.14 11.13 4.82
CA ILE A 106 7.72 11.23 4.45
C ILE A 106 6.92 11.82 5.61
N THR A 107 7.15 11.35 6.82
CA THR A 107 6.51 11.89 8.03
C THR A 107 6.74 13.40 8.13
N GLU A 108 7.98 13.86 7.93
CA GLU A 108 8.33 15.27 8.00
C GLU A 108 7.63 16.10 6.90
N GLU A 109 7.60 15.60 5.66
CA GLU A 109 7.01 16.32 4.52
C GLU A 109 5.48 16.27 4.46
N LEU A 110 4.85 15.28 5.08
CA LEU A 110 3.40 15.08 5.08
C LEU A 110 2.77 15.34 6.46
N ASN A 111 2.90 16.55 6.98
CA ASN A 111 2.24 17.02 8.21
C ASN A 111 2.41 16.09 9.41
N GLN A 112 3.60 15.52 9.60
CA GLN A 112 3.92 14.60 10.71
C GLN A 112 3.07 13.33 10.72
N VAL A 113 2.63 12.85 9.56
CA VAL A 113 1.89 11.57 9.46
C VAL A 113 2.72 10.43 10.09
N GLN A 114 2.06 9.63 10.93
CA GLN A 114 2.72 8.53 11.62
C GLN A 114 2.59 7.22 10.83
N PHE A 115 3.71 6.50 10.78
CA PHE A 115 3.80 5.16 10.20
C PHE A 115 3.65 4.10 11.30
N TYR A 116 2.88 3.06 11.00
CA TYR A 116 2.69 1.90 11.88
C TYR A 116 3.03 0.64 11.10
N PHE A 117 3.98 -0.13 11.60
CA PHE A 117 4.53 -1.28 10.90
C PHE A 117 3.97 -2.59 11.46
N PRO A 118 3.51 -3.51 10.58
CA PRO A 118 3.07 -4.84 11.01
C PRO A 118 4.22 -5.65 11.59
N LEU A 119 3.89 -6.65 12.39
CA LEU A 119 4.87 -7.61 12.88
C LEU A 119 5.47 -8.41 11.70
N PRO A 120 6.75 -8.81 11.80
CA PRO A 120 7.34 -9.69 10.80
C PRO A 120 6.53 -10.99 10.67
N ARG A 121 6.29 -11.44 9.42
CA ARG A 121 5.58 -12.70 9.12
C ARG A 121 4.10 -12.73 9.55
N HIS A 122 3.45 -11.56 9.61
CA HIS A 122 2.01 -11.43 9.87
C HIS A 122 1.27 -10.86 8.64
N PRO A 123 1.17 -11.60 7.52
CA PRO A 123 0.55 -11.07 6.29
C PRO A 123 -0.94 -10.72 6.46
N TRP A 124 -1.63 -11.37 7.38
CA TRP A 124 -3.04 -11.09 7.68
C TRP A 124 -3.29 -9.69 8.26
N ASP A 125 -2.27 -9.04 8.79
CA ASP A 125 -2.37 -7.66 9.27
C ASP A 125 -2.61 -6.65 8.13
N ARG A 126 -2.50 -7.09 6.88
CA ARG A 126 -2.56 -6.26 5.68
C ARG A 126 -3.51 -6.82 4.60
N GLY A 127 -4.62 -7.43 5.03
CA GLY A 127 -5.59 -8.05 4.13
C GLY A 127 -6.20 -7.10 3.10
N THR A 128 -6.35 -5.81 3.42
CA THR A 128 -6.85 -4.79 2.49
C THR A 128 -5.91 -4.61 1.30
N ASN A 129 -4.61 -4.50 1.56
CA ASN A 129 -3.59 -4.40 0.53
C ASN A 129 -3.49 -5.67 -0.32
N GLU A 130 -3.50 -6.82 0.31
CA GLU A 130 -3.43 -8.10 -0.37
C GLU A 130 -4.59 -8.28 -1.36
N ASN A 131 -5.80 -7.96 -0.93
CA ASN A 131 -6.98 -8.02 -1.80
C ASN A 131 -6.85 -7.06 -2.99
N THR A 132 -6.47 -5.82 -2.75
CA THR A 132 -6.32 -4.81 -3.81
C THR A 132 -5.19 -5.15 -4.76
N ASN A 133 -4.07 -5.66 -4.26
CA ASN A 133 -2.97 -6.13 -5.10
C ASN A 133 -3.42 -7.29 -6.00
N GLY A 134 -4.25 -8.19 -5.49
CA GLY A 134 -4.87 -9.26 -6.29
C GLY A 134 -5.69 -8.71 -7.46
N LEU A 135 -6.46 -7.66 -7.24
CA LEU A 135 -7.23 -7.00 -8.30
C LEU A 135 -6.33 -6.30 -9.33
N LEU A 136 -5.27 -5.63 -8.89
CA LEU A 136 -4.28 -5.02 -9.79
C LEU A 136 -3.57 -6.07 -10.66
N ARG A 137 -3.34 -7.28 -10.15
CA ARG A 137 -2.74 -8.38 -10.90
C ARG A 137 -3.58 -8.86 -12.06
N GLU A 138 -4.88 -8.57 -12.13
CA GLU A 138 -5.70 -8.83 -13.32
C GLU A 138 -5.20 -8.03 -14.53
N TYR A 139 -4.68 -6.82 -14.32
CA TYR A 139 -4.16 -5.95 -15.37
C TYR A 139 -2.62 -5.97 -15.49
N PHE A 140 -1.95 -6.21 -14.37
CA PHE A 140 -0.48 -6.18 -14.25
C PHE A 140 0.03 -7.49 -13.66
N PRO A 141 0.09 -8.57 -14.46
CA PRO A 141 0.54 -9.88 -13.98
C PRO A 141 1.98 -9.87 -13.48
N LYS A 142 2.30 -10.78 -12.57
CA LYS A 142 3.68 -10.99 -12.11
C LYS A 142 4.62 -11.23 -13.30
N GLY A 143 5.81 -10.67 -13.23
CA GLY A 143 6.85 -10.86 -14.24
C GLY A 143 6.69 -9.98 -15.49
N LYS A 144 5.57 -9.28 -15.65
CA LYS A 144 5.40 -8.35 -16.76
C LYS A 144 6.27 -7.11 -16.55
N ASP A 145 7.02 -6.72 -17.56
CA ASP A 145 7.77 -5.46 -17.55
C ASP A 145 6.80 -4.28 -17.68
N LEU A 146 6.74 -3.43 -16.65
CA LEU A 146 5.85 -2.27 -16.60
C LEU A 146 6.49 -0.99 -17.15
N THR A 147 7.75 -1.04 -17.57
CA THR A 147 8.55 0.15 -17.93
C THR A 147 7.86 0.99 -19.00
N ASP A 148 7.34 0.37 -20.05
CA ASP A 148 6.75 1.06 -21.21
C ASP A 148 5.22 1.24 -21.09
N ILE A 149 4.62 0.83 -19.98
CA ILE A 149 3.18 1.04 -19.77
C ILE A 149 2.95 2.52 -19.40
N PRO A 150 2.12 3.24 -20.19
CA PRO A 150 1.83 4.64 -19.90
C PRO A 150 1.13 4.83 -18.56
N GLU A 151 1.44 5.93 -17.85
CA GLU A 151 0.78 6.26 -16.60
C GLU A 151 -0.73 6.42 -16.77
N GLU A 152 -1.18 6.96 -17.91
CA GLU A 152 -2.61 7.11 -18.26
C GLU A 152 -3.34 5.77 -18.27
N TYR A 153 -2.70 4.71 -18.79
CA TYR A 153 -3.28 3.36 -18.77
C TYR A 153 -3.40 2.83 -17.33
N ILE A 154 -2.38 3.07 -16.50
CA ILE A 154 -2.41 2.66 -15.09
C ILE A 154 -3.56 3.37 -14.37
N GLN A 155 -3.71 4.68 -14.56
CA GLN A 155 -4.79 5.45 -13.94
C GLN A 155 -6.17 5.03 -14.43
N GLU A 156 -6.31 4.68 -15.69
CA GLU A 156 -7.56 4.11 -16.24
C GLU A 156 -7.96 2.83 -15.49
N LYS A 157 -7.03 1.91 -15.26
CA LYS A 157 -7.29 0.66 -14.53
C LYS A 157 -7.56 0.90 -13.05
N VAL A 158 -6.87 1.84 -12.44
CA VAL A 158 -7.14 2.29 -11.06
C VAL A 158 -8.56 2.83 -10.93
N ASP A 159 -8.99 3.68 -11.87
CA ASP A 159 -10.35 4.22 -11.91
C ASP A 159 -11.41 3.11 -12.07
N GLU A 160 -11.16 2.14 -12.93
CA GLU A 160 -12.04 0.97 -13.08
C GLU A 160 -12.21 0.22 -11.75
N LEU A 161 -11.12 -0.02 -11.02
CA LEU A 161 -11.14 -0.69 -9.72
C LEU A 161 -11.87 0.13 -8.66
N ASN A 162 -11.66 1.44 -8.63
CA ASN A 162 -12.33 2.34 -7.70
C ASN A 162 -13.84 2.49 -7.98
N LYS A 163 -14.27 2.22 -9.18
CA LYS A 163 -15.68 2.26 -9.60
C LYS A 163 -16.33 0.88 -9.70
N ARG A 164 -15.68 -0.15 -9.19
CA ARG A 164 -16.22 -1.51 -9.11
C ARG A 164 -16.95 -1.69 -7.78
N PRO A 165 -18.24 -2.11 -7.77
CA PRO A 165 -18.95 -2.42 -6.52
C PRO A 165 -18.21 -3.48 -5.69
N ARG A 166 -18.18 -3.27 -4.37
CA ARG A 166 -17.50 -4.19 -3.44
C ARG A 166 -18.49 -4.73 -2.41
N LYS A 167 -18.48 -6.03 -2.24
CA LYS A 167 -19.33 -6.70 -1.24
C LYS A 167 -19.07 -6.15 0.16
N CYS A 168 -17.80 -5.96 0.53
CA CYS A 168 -17.41 -5.41 1.85
C CYS A 168 -17.88 -3.97 2.11
N LEU A 169 -18.34 -3.27 1.07
CA LEU A 169 -18.90 -1.91 1.15
C LEU A 169 -20.42 -1.90 0.92
N GLY A 170 -21.09 -3.03 1.11
CA GLY A 170 -22.51 -3.13 0.80
C GLY A 170 -22.83 -2.90 -0.69
N TYR A 171 -21.93 -3.34 -1.58
CA TYR A 171 -21.97 -3.16 -3.03
C TYR A 171 -21.80 -1.70 -3.51
N LYS A 172 -21.43 -0.80 -2.63
CA LYS A 172 -20.93 0.51 -3.04
C LYS A 172 -19.53 0.37 -3.66
N THR A 173 -19.15 1.38 -4.45
CA THR A 173 -17.80 1.45 -4.98
C THR A 173 -16.87 2.17 -4.01
N PRO A 174 -15.54 1.89 -4.05
CA PRO A 174 -14.56 2.70 -3.31
C PRO A 174 -14.70 4.21 -3.59
N TYR A 175 -14.93 4.58 -4.84
CA TYR A 175 -15.15 5.97 -5.23
C TYR A 175 -16.34 6.60 -4.49
N GLU A 176 -17.50 5.92 -4.44
CA GLU A 176 -18.69 6.41 -3.75
C GLU A 176 -18.45 6.63 -2.26
N VAL A 177 -17.76 5.69 -1.60
CA VAL A 177 -17.47 5.80 -0.16
C VAL A 177 -16.45 6.91 0.10
N TYR A 178 -15.40 7.00 -0.73
CA TYR A 178 -14.33 7.97 -0.55
C TYR A 178 -14.79 9.41 -0.76
N TYR A 179 -15.56 9.67 -1.83
CA TYR A 179 -16.06 11.00 -2.15
C TYR A 179 -17.45 11.30 -1.58
N SER A 180 -18.08 10.34 -0.92
CA SER A 180 -19.47 10.47 -0.42
C SER A 180 -20.47 10.87 -1.51
N GLU A 181 -20.26 10.35 -2.72
CA GLU A 181 -21.07 10.60 -3.91
C GLU A 181 -21.70 9.31 -4.42
N THR A 182 -22.95 9.35 -4.84
CA THR A 182 -23.59 8.19 -5.47
C THR A 182 -23.29 8.19 -6.96
N LEU A 183 -22.76 7.05 -7.46
CA LEU A 183 -22.58 6.82 -8.88
C LEU A 183 -23.82 6.13 -9.48
N HIS A 184 -24.29 6.66 -10.58
CA HIS A 184 -25.31 6.00 -11.39
C HIS A 184 -24.61 5.08 -12.40
N LEU A 185 -24.34 3.85 -11.97
CA LEU A 185 -23.75 2.83 -12.84
C LEU A 185 -24.88 2.23 -13.70
N ILE A 186 -24.93 2.65 -14.93
CA ILE A 186 -25.90 2.14 -15.91
C ILE A 186 -25.28 0.99 -16.68
#